data_23e2c7b9278f5dccbb4b7134340b9a2d
#
_entry.id   23e2c7b9278f5dccbb4b7134340b9a2d
#
_cell.length_a   1.000
_cell.length_b   1.000
_cell.length_c   1.000
_cell.angle_alpha   90.00
_cell.angle_beta   90.00
_cell.angle_gamma   90.00
#
_symmetry.space_group_name_H-M   'P 1'
#
loop_
_entity.id
_entity.type
_entity.pdbx_description
1 polymer ?
#
loop_
_entity_poly.entity_id
_entity_poly.type
_entity_poly.pdbx_seq_one_letter_code
_entity_poly.pdbx_strand_id
1 'polypeptide(L)'
;MTAASHPFRALRVLRGWCLLSFFLCGCAGYQIGNQSLYPLEVKTVYVPMFESNSFRRNLGEWLTEAVCKEIEAKTPYKVVATPTADSVLAGRIVEENKRVLVPSLSGEARELQVGMRVEVSWVDRKGRLLRQNQAVPMPAEITDISGAGNVVPEVGQSITTGQQEAITRIAQQIVGLMEKPW
;
A
#
# COMPACT_ATOMS: atom_id res chain seq x y z
N MET A 1 39.46 -67.25 -6.72
CA MET A 1 38.02 -66.96 -6.48
C MET A 1 37.85 -65.45 -6.68
N THR A 2 37.37 -65.07 -7.82
CA THR A 2 37.29 -63.69 -8.31
C THR A 2 35.89 -63.08 -7.97
N ALA A 3 35.86 -62.07 -7.15
CA ALA A 3 34.63 -61.32 -6.86
C ALA A 3 34.34 -60.38 -8.05
N ALA A 4 33.35 -60.72 -8.87
CA ALA A 4 32.86 -59.86 -9.93
C ALA A 4 32.09 -58.69 -9.30
N SER A 5 32.70 -57.52 -9.30
CA SER A 5 32.09 -56.25 -8.91
C SER A 5 30.99 -55.86 -9.91
N HIS A 6 29.76 -55.68 -9.44
CA HIS A 6 28.62 -55.31 -10.27
C HIS A 6 28.62 -53.82 -10.60
N PRO A 7 29.12 -53.35 -11.77
CA PRO A 7 29.19 -51.96 -12.14
C PRO A 7 27.76 -51.33 -12.32
N PHE A 8 26.77 -52.16 -12.59
CA PHE A 8 25.40 -51.75 -12.81
C PHE A 8 24.66 -51.21 -11.54
N ARG A 9 25.12 -51.58 -10.34
CA ARG A 9 24.55 -51.05 -9.10
C ARG A 9 25.05 -49.66 -8.82
N ALA A 10 26.31 -49.34 -9.09
CA ALA A 10 26.89 -48.02 -8.93
C ALA A 10 26.22 -46.98 -9.89
N LEU A 11 25.92 -47.40 -11.11
CA LEU A 11 25.29 -46.56 -12.14
C LEU A 11 23.84 -46.19 -11.75
N ARG A 12 23.10 -47.07 -11.11
CA ARG A 12 21.73 -46.82 -10.61
C ARG A 12 21.72 -45.84 -9.44
N VAL A 13 22.66 -45.92 -8.52
CA VAL A 13 22.79 -45.01 -7.39
C VAL A 13 23.19 -43.59 -7.89
N LEU A 14 24.10 -43.52 -8.85
CA LEU A 14 24.52 -42.22 -9.44
C LEU A 14 23.38 -41.52 -10.17
N ARG A 15 22.56 -42.27 -10.94
CA ARG A 15 21.35 -41.73 -11.60
C ARG A 15 20.30 -41.25 -10.60
N GLY A 16 20.12 -41.94 -9.48
CA GLY A 16 19.21 -41.54 -8.42
C GLY A 16 19.65 -40.25 -7.74
N TRP A 17 20.94 -40.06 -7.50
CA TRP A 17 21.47 -38.83 -6.91
C TRP A 17 21.41 -37.64 -7.86
N CYS A 18 21.67 -37.80 -9.16
CA CYS A 18 21.48 -36.74 -10.16
C CYS A 18 20.02 -36.30 -10.27
N LEU A 19 19.06 -37.24 -10.23
CA LEU A 19 17.63 -36.89 -10.24
C LEU A 19 17.20 -36.17 -8.95
N LEU A 20 17.72 -36.58 -7.81
CA LEU A 20 17.43 -35.94 -6.53
C LEU A 20 18.00 -34.48 -6.47
N SER A 21 19.20 -34.28 -7.03
CA SER A 21 19.82 -32.94 -7.12
C SER A 21 19.06 -32.00 -8.06
N PHE A 22 18.40 -32.51 -9.09
CA PHE A 22 17.61 -31.73 -10.02
C PHE A 22 16.31 -31.20 -9.40
N PHE A 23 15.74 -31.92 -8.42
CA PHE A 23 14.56 -31.48 -7.66
C PHE A 23 14.85 -30.41 -6.61
N LEU A 24 16.10 -30.25 -6.15
CA LEU A 24 16.48 -29.21 -5.17
C LEU A 24 16.80 -27.84 -5.77
N CYS A 25 16.94 -27.72 -7.09
CA CYS A 25 17.27 -26.45 -7.77
C CYS A 25 16.05 -25.54 -8.05
N GLY A 26 14.84 -25.90 -7.63
CA GLY A 26 13.59 -25.26 -8.03
C GLY A 26 13.23 -23.93 -7.36
N CYS A 27 13.98 -23.40 -6.39
CA CYS A 27 13.55 -22.24 -5.58
C CYS A 27 14.50 -21.03 -5.59
N ALA A 28 15.48 -20.95 -6.47
CA ALA A 28 16.50 -19.87 -6.44
C ALA A 28 16.03 -18.53 -7.00
N GLY A 29 14.79 -18.39 -7.48
CA GLY A 29 14.25 -17.16 -8.07
C GLY A 29 13.25 -16.39 -7.22
N TYR A 30 12.90 -16.85 -6.02
CA TYR A 30 11.92 -16.13 -5.18
C TYR A 30 12.63 -15.07 -4.35
N GLN A 31 12.54 -13.82 -4.77
CA GLN A 31 12.99 -12.68 -3.94
C GLN A 31 11.98 -12.46 -2.82
N ILE A 32 12.35 -12.87 -1.60
CA ILE A 32 11.58 -12.59 -0.39
C ILE A 32 11.96 -11.19 0.09
N GLY A 33 11.04 -10.25 -0.02
CA GLY A 33 11.20 -8.89 0.52
C GLY A 33 10.42 -7.85 -0.28
N ASN A 34 9.87 -6.85 0.39
CA ASN A 34 9.10 -5.79 -0.26
C ASN A 34 9.98 -4.76 -1.02
N GLN A 35 11.30 -4.86 -0.93
CA GLN A 35 12.21 -3.95 -1.65
C GLN A 35 12.11 -4.04 -3.18
N SER A 36 11.71 -5.18 -3.73
CA SER A 36 11.54 -5.36 -5.18
C SER A 36 10.28 -4.70 -5.74
N LEU A 37 9.29 -4.44 -4.88
CA LEU A 37 8.01 -3.84 -5.26
C LEU A 37 8.10 -2.33 -5.47
N TYR A 38 9.13 -1.68 -4.92
CA TYR A 38 9.24 -0.22 -4.91
C TYR A 38 10.40 0.29 -5.78
N PRO A 39 10.31 1.52 -6.36
CA PRO A 39 11.43 2.16 -7.06
C PRO A 39 12.66 2.31 -6.18
N LEU A 40 13.79 1.72 -6.58
CA LEU A 40 15.06 1.79 -5.83
C LEU A 40 15.76 3.16 -5.94
N GLU A 41 15.33 3.99 -6.88
CA GLU A 41 15.88 5.33 -7.10
C GLU A 41 15.46 6.33 -6.01
N VAL A 42 14.35 6.06 -5.32
CA VAL A 42 13.81 6.86 -4.23
C VAL A 42 14.17 6.21 -2.92
N LYS A 43 14.77 6.96 -2.00
CA LYS A 43 15.11 6.50 -0.64
C LYS A 43 14.38 7.29 0.43
N THR A 44 14.12 8.57 0.14
CA THR A 44 13.49 9.50 1.09
C THR A 44 12.24 10.11 0.48
N VAL A 45 11.21 10.23 1.31
CA VAL A 45 9.92 10.83 0.94
C VAL A 45 9.61 11.95 1.94
N TYR A 46 9.32 13.12 1.43
CA TYR A 46 8.77 14.22 2.19
C TYR A 46 7.25 14.22 2.04
N VAL A 47 6.55 14.20 3.16
CA VAL A 47 5.08 14.25 3.21
C VAL A 47 4.70 15.56 3.91
N PRO A 48 4.34 16.62 3.18
CA PRO A 48 3.77 17.81 3.78
C PRO A 48 2.42 17.48 4.41
N MET A 49 1.97 18.31 5.35
CA MET A 49 0.64 18.14 5.93
C MET A 49 -0.43 18.20 4.83
N PHE A 50 -1.30 17.20 4.80
CA PHE A 50 -2.41 17.15 3.84
C PHE A 50 -3.38 18.30 4.11
N GLU A 51 -3.71 19.03 3.05
CA GLU A 51 -4.71 20.08 3.12
C GLU A 51 -6.10 19.47 3.28
N SER A 52 -7.00 20.17 3.96
CA SER A 52 -8.39 19.72 4.12
C SER A 52 -9.33 20.89 3.85
N ASN A 53 -10.24 20.68 2.93
CA ASN A 53 -11.36 21.59 2.66
C ASN A 53 -12.58 21.29 3.58
N SER A 54 -12.46 20.28 4.46
CA SER A 54 -13.50 19.94 5.43
C SER A 54 -13.56 20.95 6.55
N PHE A 55 -14.77 21.26 7.03
CA PHE A 55 -14.98 22.07 8.24
C PHE A 55 -14.50 21.38 9.54
N ARG A 56 -14.14 20.10 9.46
CA ARG A 56 -13.61 19.34 10.59
C ARG A 56 -12.12 19.57 10.75
N ARG A 57 -11.74 19.92 11.95
CA ARG A 57 -10.33 20.11 12.32
C ARG A 57 -9.61 18.75 12.35
N ASN A 58 -8.30 18.78 12.13
CA ASN A 58 -7.36 17.68 12.32
C ASN A 58 -7.45 16.51 11.32
N LEU A 59 -8.36 16.50 10.34
CA LEU A 59 -8.43 15.40 9.37
C LEU A 59 -7.16 15.32 8.52
N GLY A 60 -6.61 16.46 8.09
CA GLY A 60 -5.34 16.52 7.38
C GLY A 60 -4.17 15.98 8.19
N GLU A 61 -4.10 16.34 9.48
CA GLU A 61 -3.09 15.84 10.41
C GLU A 61 -3.18 14.32 10.58
N TRP A 62 -4.38 13.80 10.83
CA TRP A 62 -4.60 12.37 11.01
C TRP A 62 -4.26 11.57 9.73
N LEU A 63 -4.63 12.09 8.57
CA LEU A 63 -4.28 11.46 7.30
C LEU A 63 -2.77 11.48 7.08
N THR A 64 -2.11 12.62 7.33
CA THR A 64 -0.64 12.73 7.20
C THR A 64 0.07 11.74 8.10
N GLU A 65 -0.34 11.64 9.37
CA GLU A 65 0.23 10.69 10.33
C GLU A 65 0.01 9.24 9.89
N ALA A 66 -1.20 8.91 9.44
CA ALA A 66 -1.51 7.55 8.97
C ALA A 66 -0.69 7.17 7.72
N VAL A 67 -0.54 8.10 6.76
CA VAL A 67 0.27 7.89 5.57
C VAL A 67 1.74 7.73 5.92
N CYS A 68 2.30 8.58 6.78
CA CYS A 68 3.70 8.45 7.23
C CYS A 68 3.95 7.09 7.88
N LYS A 69 3.09 6.66 8.79
CA LYS A 69 3.19 5.35 9.46
C LYS A 69 3.12 4.19 8.46
N GLU A 70 2.22 4.28 7.50
CA GLU A 70 2.04 3.23 6.50
C GLU A 70 3.22 3.15 5.53
N ILE A 71 3.82 4.29 5.14
CA ILE A 71 5.05 4.34 4.33
C ILE A 71 6.19 3.66 5.08
N GLU A 72 6.43 4.03 6.33
CA GLU A 72 7.52 3.45 7.13
C GLU A 72 7.32 1.97 7.45
N ALA A 73 6.06 1.52 7.59
CA ALA A 73 5.73 0.14 7.90
C ALA A 73 5.85 -0.80 6.69
N LYS A 74 5.48 -0.34 5.49
CA LYS A 74 5.34 -1.21 4.31
C LYS A 74 6.39 -0.99 3.24
N THR A 75 7.03 0.19 3.20
CA THR A 75 7.98 0.54 2.15
C THR A 75 9.41 0.60 2.68
N PRO A 76 10.42 0.50 1.81
CA PRO A 76 11.82 0.72 2.18
C PRO A 76 12.16 2.22 2.31
N TYR A 77 11.20 3.12 2.10
CA TYR A 77 11.40 4.55 2.12
C TYR A 77 11.46 5.10 3.53
N LYS A 78 12.28 6.15 3.73
CA LYS A 78 12.32 6.89 4.97
C LYS A 78 11.57 8.21 4.83
N VAL A 79 10.63 8.46 5.72
CA VAL A 79 9.94 9.75 5.79
C VAL A 79 10.87 10.79 6.43
N VAL A 80 10.99 11.95 5.79
CA VAL A 80 11.82 13.06 6.25
C VAL A 80 11.01 14.35 6.30
N ALA A 81 11.36 15.21 7.24
CA ALA A 81 10.67 16.49 7.46
C ALA A 81 11.10 17.62 6.52
N THR A 82 12.07 17.37 5.63
CA THR A 82 12.64 18.41 4.78
C THR A 82 12.23 18.25 3.32
N PRO A 83 11.92 19.36 2.61
CA PRO A 83 11.54 19.32 1.19
C PRO A 83 12.67 18.86 0.26
N THR A 84 13.89 18.69 0.76
CA THR A 84 15.07 18.23 0.00
C THR A 84 15.09 16.72 -0.19
N ALA A 85 14.03 15.99 0.16
CA ALA A 85 13.86 14.57 -0.06
C ALA A 85 13.99 14.19 -1.55
N ASP A 86 14.17 12.88 -1.82
CA ASP A 86 14.23 12.37 -3.20
C ASP A 86 12.87 12.48 -3.89
N SER A 87 11.79 12.44 -3.11
CA SER A 87 10.42 12.60 -3.61
C SER A 87 9.54 13.34 -2.62
N VAL A 88 8.44 13.89 -3.14
CA VAL A 88 7.41 14.61 -2.38
C VAL A 88 6.07 13.94 -2.65
N LEU A 89 5.37 13.54 -1.59
CA LEU A 89 4.01 13.03 -1.62
C LEU A 89 3.09 14.09 -1.01
N ALA A 90 2.41 14.84 -1.84
CA ALA A 90 1.45 15.86 -1.42
C ALA A 90 0.03 15.43 -1.73
N GLY A 91 -0.94 15.95 -0.97
CA GLY A 91 -2.34 15.69 -1.24
C GLY A 91 -3.28 16.58 -0.43
N ARG A 92 -4.57 16.47 -0.75
CA ARG A 92 -5.63 17.20 -0.08
C ARG A 92 -6.90 16.37 0.03
N ILE A 93 -7.64 16.55 1.12
CA ILE A 93 -8.98 15.99 1.30
C ILE A 93 -9.95 16.94 0.56
N VAL A 94 -10.58 16.43 -0.50
CA VAL A 94 -11.52 17.21 -1.33
C VAL A 94 -12.94 17.10 -0.82
N GLU A 95 -13.31 15.93 -0.28
CA GLU A 95 -14.68 15.67 0.13
C GLU A 95 -14.71 14.75 1.36
N GLU A 96 -15.60 15.08 2.28
CA GLU A 96 -16.05 14.21 3.36
C GLU A 96 -17.57 14.08 3.26
N ASN A 97 -18.09 12.87 3.23
CA ASN A 97 -19.51 12.62 3.20
C ASN A 97 -19.94 11.65 4.31
N LYS A 98 -21.21 11.74 4.68
CA LYS A 98 -21.85 10.84 5.63
C LYS A 98 -23.14 10.31 5.00
N ARG A 99 -23.28 8.99 5.00
CA ARG A 99 -24.43 8.31 4.42
C ARG A 99 -25.05 7.35 5.45
N VAL A 100 -26.38 7.38 5.58
CA VAL A 100 -27.11 6.37 6.34
C VAL A 100 -27.24 5.13 5.45
N LEU A 101 -26.75 3.99 5.92
CA LEU A 101 -26.87 2.71 5.24
C LEU A 101 -28.14 1.98 5.66
N VAL A 102 -28.40 1.94 6.96
CA VAL A 102 -29.54 1.24 7.53
C VAL A 102 -30.30 2.19 8.46
N PRO A 103 -31.49 2.66 8.09
CA PRO A 103 -32.36 3.40 9.01
C PRO A 103 -33.13 2.43 9.92
N SER A 104 -33.47 2.87 11.13
CA SER A 104 -34.41 2.19 11.99
C SER A 104 -35.86 2.50 11.57
N LEU A 105 -36.84 1.78 12.15
CA LEU A 105 -38.26 2.08 11.92
C LEU A 105 -38.67 3.47 12.47
N SER A 106 -37.93 3.99 13.46
CA SER A 106 -38.10 5.34 14.00
C SER A 106 -37.36 6.42 13.20
N GLY A 107 -36.63 6.06 12.13
CA GLY A 107 -35.85 6.99 11.30
C GLY A 107 -34.44 7.29 11.82
N GLU A 108 -34.04 6.71 12.95
CA GLU A 108 -32.66 6.82 13.46
C GLU A 108 -31.70 5.97 12.62
N ALA A 109 -30.46 6.41 12.50
CA ALA A 109 -29.44 5.67 11.76
C ALA A 109 -28.89 4.50 12.61
N ARG A 110 -29.12 3.27 12.18
CA ARG A 110 -28.49 2.06 12.76
C ARG A 110 -27.10 1.84 12.26
N GLU A 111 -26.86 2.11 10.99
CA GLU A 111 -25.55 2.03 10.37
C GLU A 111 -25.32 3.28 9.52
N LEU A 112 -24.16 3.87 9.72
CA LEU A 112 -23.67 5.04 8.99
C LEU A 112 -22.38 4.67 8.26
N GLN A 113 -22.18 5.26 7.10
CA GLN A 113 -20.91 5.23 6.41
C GLN A 113 -20.34 6.63 6.37
N VAL A 114 -19.07 6.76 6.75
CA VAL A 114 -18.28 7.98 6.62
C VAL A 114 -17.31 7.77 5.49
N GLY A 115 -17.45 8.52 4.39
CA GLY A 115 -16.60 8.47 3.23
C GLY A 115 -15.70 9.69 3.14
N MET A 116 -14.50 9.50 2.61
CA MET A 116 -13.56 10.57 2.27
C MET A 116 -13.00 10.36 0.88
N ARG A 117 -12.76 11.47 0.16
CA ARG A 117 -12.06 11.50 -1.12
C ARG A 117 -10.84 12.40 -1.00
N VAL A 118 -9.70 11.89 -1.46
CA VAL A 118 -8.40 12.54 -1.34
C VAL A 118 -7.74 12.56 -2.70
N GLU A 119 -7.26 13.73 -3.10
CA GLU A 119 -6.38 13.89 -4.25
C GLU A 119 -4.93 13.79 -3.80
N VAL A 120 -4.13 13.00 -4.51
CA VAL A 120 -2.72 12.74 -4.17
C VAL A 120 -1.84 12.91 -5.39
N SER A 121 -0.69 13.52 -5.18
CA SER A 121 0.37 13.68 -6.18
C SER A 121 1.70 13.20 -5.60
N TRP A 122 2.41 12.32 -6.31
CA TRP A 122 3.73 11.83 -5.92
C TRP A 122 4.75 12.14 -7.01
N VAL A 123 5.69 13.01 -6.70
CA VAL A 123 6.67 13.54 -7.64
C VAL A 123 8.10 13.35 -7.14
N ASP A 124 9.05 13.21 -8.07
CA ASP A 124 10.48 13.22 -7.74
C ASP A 124 10.97 14.65 -7.48
N ARG A 125 12.23 14.77 -7.06
CA ARG A 125 12.90 16.07 -6.84
C ARG A 125 12.92 16.98 -8.08
N LYS A 126 12.77 16.42 -9.28
CA LYS A 126 12.73 17.14 -10.55
C LYS A 126 11.31 17.51 -10.98
N GLY A 127 10.32 17.24 -10.14
CA GLY A 127 8.92 17.47 -10.45
C GLY A 127 8.30 16.47 -11.43
N ARG A 128 8.99 15.34 -11.71
CA ARG A 128 8.42 14.28 -12.55
C ARG A 128 7.55 13.37 -11.71
N LEU A 129 6.40 12.99 -12.22
CA LEU A 129 5.54 12.00 -11.61
C LEU A 129 6.26 10.65 -11.50
N LEU A 130 6.30 10.10 -10.30
CA LEU A 130 6.88 8.77 -10.04
C LEU A 130 5.89 7.65 -10.34
N ARG A 131 4.61 7.97 -10.44
CA ARG A 131 3.58 7.04 -10.85
C ARG A 131 3.40 7.07 -12.36
N GLN A 132 3.92 6.09 -13.05
CA GLN A 132 3.65 5.83 -14.47
C GLN A 132 2.87 4.53 -14.60
N ASN A 133 1.57 4.54 -14.31
CA ASN A 133 0.76 3.35 -14.53
C ASN A 133 -0.62 3.68 -15.08
N GLN A 134 -0.65 4.25 -16.28
CA GLN A 134 -1.87 4.21 -17.08
C GLN A 134 -1.53 3.95 -18.54
N ALA A 135 -2.11 2.87 -19.06
CA ALA A 135 -2.11 2.54 -20.49
C ALA A 135 -2.89 3.56 -21.35
N VAL A 136 -3.41 4.62 -20.75
CA VAL A 136 -4.10 5.73 -21.40
C VAL A 136 -3.44 7.04 -20.95
N PRO A 137 -2.94 7.87 -21.88
CA PRO A 137 -2.39 9.18 -21.54
C PRO A 137 -3.54 10.10 -21.10
N MET A 138 -3.82 10.12 -19.80
CA MET A 138 -4.60 11.20 -19.19
C MET A 138 -3.63 12.20 -18.55
N PRO A 139 -3.90 13.51 -18.59
CA PRO A 139 -3.13 14.48 -17.84
C PRO A 139 -3.47 14.33 -16.35
N ALA A 140 -2.83 13.36 -15.69
CA ALA A 140 -3.12 13.02 -14.30
C ALA A 140 -1.89 13.28 -13.44
N GLU A 141 -1.63 14.54 -13.18
CA GLU A 141 -0.77 14.97 -12.07
C GLU A 141 -1.38 14.60 -10.71
N ILE A 142 -2.67 14.29 -10.68
CA ILE A 142 -3.47 14.08 -9.47
C ILE A 142 -4.17 12.72 -9.57
N THR A 143 -4.09 11.93 -8.51
CA THR A 143 -4.83 10.68 -8.36
C THR A 143 -5.91 10.84 -7.31
N ASP A 144 -7.14 10.51 -7.69
CA ASP A 144 -8.28 10.43 -6.77
C ASP A 144 -8.30 9.08 -6.03
N ILE A 145 -8.35 9.16 -4.71
CA ILE A 145 -8.45 8.01 -3.82
C ILE A 145 -9.66 8.20 -2.92
N SER A 146 -10.44 7.15 -2.74
CA SER A 146 -11.58 7.19 -1.82
C SER A 146 -11.51 6.06 -0.81
N GLY A 147 -11.89 6.37 0.42
CA GLY A 147 -12.03 5.40 1.50
C GLY A 147 -13.28 5.68 2.31
N ALA A 148 -13.82 4.64 2.92
CA ALA A 148 -14.98 4.74 3.78
C ALA A 148 -14.83 3.87 5.02
N GLY A 149 -15.36 4.31 6.15
CA GLY A 149 -15.50 3.54 7.37
C GLY A 149 -16.96 3.45 7.78
N ASN A 150 -17.35 2.28 8.28
CA ASN A 150 -18.71 2.06 8.78
C ASN A 150 -18.79 2.33 10.28
N VAL A 151 -19.92 2.84 10.70
CA VAL A 151 -20.20 3.18 12.09
C VAL A 151 -21.55 2.60 12.50
N VAL A 152 -21.54 1.82 13.57
CA VAL A 152 -22.75 1.29 14.21
C VAL A 152 -22.90 1.95 15.58
N PRO A 153 -23.75 2.98 15.71
CA PRO A 153 -23.92 3.73 16.97
C PRO A 153 -24.39 2.87 18.13
N GLU A 154 -25.21 1.84 17.84
CA GLU A 154 -25.78 0.95 18.87
C GLU A 154 -24.71 0.17 19.65
N VAL A 155 -23.53 -0.07 19.05
CA VAL A 155 -22.38 -0.72 19.73
C VAL A 155 -21.36 0.28 20.27
N GLY A 156 -21.71 1.56 20.35
CA GLY A 156 -20.87 2.61 20.93
C GLY A 156 -19.83 3.19 19.98
N GLN A 157 -19.92 2.90 18.68
CA GLN A 157 -19.01 3.50 17.69
C GLN A 157 -19.37 4.95 17.42
N SER A 158 -18.36 5.79 17.26
CA SER A 158 -18.51 7.21 16.94
C SER A 158 -18.17 7.49 15.48
N ILE A 159 -18.58 8.66 14.98
CA ILE A 159 -18.18 9.13 13.65
C ILE A 159 -16.66 9.19 13.50
N THR A 160 -15.96 9.55 14.58
CA THR A 160 -14.49 9.57 14.62
C THR A 160 -13.89 8.17 14.35
N THR A 161 -14.52 7.12 14.87
CA THR A 161 -14.09 5.73 14.56
C THR A 161 -14.19 5.43 13.08
N GLY A 162 -15.29 5.79 12.42
CA GLY A 162 -15.46 5.63 10.99
C GLY A 162 -14.48 6.48 10.18
N GLN A 163 -14.16 7.69 10.63
CA GLN A 163 -13.14 8.54 9.99
C GLN A 163 -11.75 7.90 10.09
N GLN A 164 -11.37 7.37 11.24
CA GLN A 164 -10.08 6.68 11.41
C GLN A 164 -9.98 5.45 10.51
N GLU A 165 -11.06 4.68 10.37
CA GLU A 165 -11.10 3.55 9.47
C GLU A 165 -10.94 3.98 8.00
N ALA A 166 -11.66 5.03 7.57
CA ALA A 166 -11.55 5.59 6.24
C ALA A 166 -10.14 6.10 5.95
N ILE A 167 -9.53 6.83 6.89
CA ILE A 167 -8.15 7.33 6.82
C ILE A 167 -7.16 6.17 6.68
N THR A 168 -7.31 5.12 7.48
CA THR A 168 -6.41 3.95 7.40
C THR A 168 -6.50 3.29 6.02
N ARG A 169 -7.70 3.11 5.49
CA ARG A 169 -7.90 2.54 4.14
C ARG A 169 -7.30 3.43 3.05
N ILE A 170 -7.44 4.75 3.17
CA ILE A 170 -6.85 5.71 2.24
C ILE A 170 -5.32 5.65 2.31
N ALA A 171 -4.73 5.63 3.50
CA ALA A 171 -3.29 5.53 3.67
C ALA A 171 -2.72 4.25 3.03
N GLN A 172 -3.41 3.11 3.20
CA GLN A 172 -3.04 1.85 2.54
C GLN A 172 -3.10 1.93 1.02
N GLN A 173 -4.13 2.58 0.48
CA GLN A 173 -4.25 2.78 -0.96
C GLN A 173 -3.16 3.72 -1.50
N ILE A 174 -2.84 4.81 -0.79
CA ILE A 174 -1.74 5.71 -1.15
C ILE A 174 -0.43 4.96 -1.25
N VAL A 175 -0.10 4.14 -0.25
CA VAL A 175 1.13 3.34 -0.26
C VAL A 175 1.12 2.29 -1.37
N GLY A 176 -0.02 1.65 -1.64
CA GLY A 176 -0.18 0.75 -2.79
C GLY A 176 0.08 1.43 -4.14
N LEU A 177 -0.18 2.73 -4.27
CA LEU A 177 0.14 3.50 -5.48
C LEU A 177 1.65 3.73 -5.68
N MET A 178 2.45 3.60 -4.62
CA MET A 178 3.90 3.77 -4.68
C MET A 178 4.62 2.51 -5.18
N GLU A 179 3.91 1.40 -5.33
CA GLU A 179 4.44 0.17 -5.88
C GLU A 179 4.71 0.30 -7.39
N LYS A 180 5.74 -0.41 -7.86
CA LYS A 180 6.02 -0.51 -9.29
C LYS A 180 4.88 -1.22 -10.01
N PRO A 181 4.55 -0.82 -11.24
CA PRO A 181 3.63 -1.58 -12.07
C PRO A 181 4.21 -2.98 -12.38
N TRP A 182 3.34 -3.95 -12.44
CA TRP A 182 3.64 -5.33 -12.82
C TRP A 182 3.97 -5.44 -14.30
#